data_ad126ea597ce99929f16befb8920c635
#
_entry.id   ad126ea597ce99929f16befb8920c635
#
_cell.length_a   1.000
_cell.length_b   1.000
_cell.length_c   1.000
_cell.angle_alpha   90.00
_cell.angle_beta   90.00
_cell.angle_gamma   90.00
#
_symmetry.space_group_name_H-M   'P 1'
#
loop_
_entity.id
_entity.type
_entity.pdbx_description
1 polymer ?
#
loop_
_entity_poly.entity_id
_entity_poly.type
_entity_poly.pdbx_seq_one_letter_code
_entity_poly.pdbx_strand_id
1 'polypeptide(L)'
;MVKVSILRVEKPDVKRAIDLIDFSPREGETVVIKTNFCASYPGMDGSPMDLRILGQLLQMFENIYGERIVVDNSCPGRSAEEVFESYGVRDVCNYYGASLVDLGEDIHIPVKRKFRVLRDLKLPRTLLKADALVNISVMKTSQLTGVALILKNIFDLIPEGSSRYPSKIEDAICDILRFKKPDLNIIDGITAIEG
;
A
#
# COMPACT_ATOMS: atom_id res chain seq x y z
N MET A 1 -8.61 -11.36 18.13
CA MET A 1 -7.23 -11.89 18.05
C MET A 1 -6.68 -11.52 16.67
N VAL A 2 -5.43 -11.03 16.57
CA VAL A 2 -4.79 -10.79 15.27
C VAL A 2 -4.29 -12.14 14.75
N LYS A 3 -4.63 -12.47 13.50
CA LYS A 3 -4.13 -13.68 12.83
C LYS A 3 -3.00 -13.29 11.87
N VAL A 4 -1.97 -14.11 11.82
CA VAL A 4 -0.81 -13.94 10.93
C VAL A 4 -0.54 -15.27 10.25
N SER A 5 -0.37 -15.25 8.92
CA SER A 5 0.12 -16.40 8.16
C SER A 5 1.51 -16.10 7.61
N ILE A 6 2.38 -17.10 7.64
CA ILE A 6 3.73 -17.02 7.06
C ILE A 6 3.89 -18.24 6.16
N LEU A 7 4.15 -17.99 4.90
CA LEU A 7 4.42 -19.04 3.90
C LEU A 7 5.86 -18.96 3.42
N ARG A 8 6.54 -20.09 3.38
CA ARG A 8 7.81 -20.23 2.65
C ARG A 8 7.48 -20.67 1.23
N VAL A 9 7.70 -19.79 0.25
CA VAL A 9 7.34 -20.00 -1.15
C VAL A 9 8.42 -19.44 -2.08
N GLU A 10 8.53 -19.99 -3.27
CA GLU A 10 9.36 -19.44 -4.36
C GLU A 10 8.56 -18.52 -5.29
N LYS A 11 7.24 -18.65 -5.27
CA LYS A 11 6.29 -17.84 -6.05
C LYS A 11 5.14 -17.44 -5.12
N PRO A 12 4.52 -16.28 -5.32
CA PRO A 12 3.37 -15.87 -4.53
C PRO A 12 2.27 -16.91 -4.51
N ASP A 13 1.71 -17.13 -3.31
CA ASP A 13 0.50 -17.94 -3.09
C ASP A 13 -0.41 -17.17 -2.11
N VAL A 14 -0.98 -16.10 -2.66
CA VAL A 14 -1.76 -15.13 -1.89
C VAL A 14 -3.03 -15.75 -1.36
N LYS A 15 -3.69 -16.58 -2.18
CA LYS A 15 -4.92 -17.26 -1.77
C LYS A 15 -4.69 -18.12 -0.53
N ARG A 16 -3.69 -18.98 -0.54
CA ARG A 16 -3.35 -19.83 0.61
C ARG A 16 -3.00 -19.01 1.85
N ALA A 17 -2.24 -17.90 1.68
CA ALA A 17 -1.90 -17.03 2.78
C ALA A 17 -3.14 -16.40 3.44
N ILE A 18 -4.10 -15.98 2.64
CA ILE A 18 -5.35 -15.36 3.11
C ILE A 18 -6.29 -16.39 3.71
N ASP A 19 -6.43 -17.57 3.14
CA ASP A 19 -7.27 -18.66 3.65
C ASP A 19 -6.85 -19.05 5.10
N LEU A 20 -5.55 -18.95 5.44
CA LEU A 20 -5.04 -19.27 6.77
C LEU A 20 -5.39 -18.26 7.87
N ILE A 21 -5.81 -17.06 7.50
CA ILE A 21 -6.13 -15.98 8.46
C ILE A 21 -7.63 -15.68 8.53
N ASP A 22 -8.47 -16.41 7.79
CA ASP A 22 -9.93 -16.21 7.69
C ASP A 22 -10.30 -14.75 7.36
N PHE A 23 -9.58 -14.12 6.45
CA PHE A 23 -9.94 -12.80 5.97
C PHE A 23 -11.19 -12.92 5.09
N SER A 24 -12.24 -12.21 5.48
CA SER A 24 -13.51 -12.20 4.75
C SER A 24 -13.80 -10.79 4.25
N PRO A 25 -13.58 -10.51 2.98
CA PRO A 25 -14.02 -9.26 2.37
C PRO A 25 -15.54 -9.19 2.33
N ARG A 26 -16.09 -7.98 2.31
CA ARG A 26 -17.52 -7.74 2.20
C ARG A 26 -17.90 -7.50 0.76
N GLU A 27 -18.97 -8.15 0.34
CA GLU A 27 -19.46 -8.05 -1.04
C GLU A 27 -19.97 -6.63 -1.36
N GLY A 28 -19.67 -6.16 -2.56
CA GLY A 28 -20.16 -4.88 -3.09
C GLY A 28 -19.42 -3.63 -2.57
N GLU A 29 -18.49 -3.75 -1.60
CA GLU A 29 -17.71 -2.62 -1.09
C GLU A 29 -16.63 -2.16 -2.08
N THR A 30 -16.14 -0.92 -1.88
CA THR A 30 -14.95 -0.40 -2.57
C THR A 30 -13.70 -0.79 -1.81
N VAL A 31 -12.79 -1.53 -2.45
CA VAL A 31 -11.47 -1.84 -1.90
C VAL A 31 -10.39 -0.97 -2.52
N VAL A 32 -9.57 -0.38 -1.67
CA VAL A 32 -8.32 0.29 -2.06
C VAL A 32 -7.14 -0.61 -1.74
N ILE A 33 -6.29 -0.87 -2.73
CA ILE A 33 -5.07 -1.67 -2.62
C ILE A 33 -3.87 -0.73 -2.72
N LYS A 34 -3.24 -0.40 -1.58
CA LYS A 34 -1.98 0.35 -1.54
C LYS A 34 -0.83 -0.59 -1.85
N THR A 35 -0.17 -0.33 -2.94
CA THR A 35 1.01 -1.09 -3.40
C THR A 35 2.32 -0.48 -2.88
N ASN A 36 3.45 -1.05 -3.26
CA ASN A 36 4.78 -0.57 -2.92
C ASN A 36 5.75 -0.80 -4.09
N PHE A 37 5.43 -0.17 -5.22
CA PHE A 37 6.30 -0.19 -6.39
C PHE A 37 7.35 0.91 -6.37
N CYS A 38 7.12 1.96 -5.61
CA CYS A 38 8.07 3.04 -5.39
C CYS A 38 9.18 2.58 -4.44
N ALA A 39 10.17 1.87 -4.98
CA ALA A 39 11.24 1.29 -4.19
C ALA A 39 12.63 1.85 -4.47
N SER A 40 12.79 2.71 -5.49
CA SER A 40 14.11 3.06 -6.00
C SER A 40 14.42 4.53 -5.92
N TYR A 41 15.49 4.86 -5.20
CA TYR A 41 16.30 6.03 -5.54
C TYR A 41 17.06 5.73 -6.84
N PRO A 42 17.34 6.74 -7.69
CA PRO A 42 18.25 6.56 -8.81
C PRO A 42 19.59 5.96 -8.32
N GLY A 43 19.95 4.78 -8.83
CA GLY A 43 21.16 4.05 -8.42
C GLY A 43 20.99 3.05 -7.28
N MET A 44 19.80 2.90 -6.70
CA MET A 44 19.45 1.77 -5.85
C MET A 44 18.41 0.93 -6.60
N ASP A 45 18.79 -0.26 -7.01
CA ASP A 45 17.87 -1.26 -7.57
C ASP A 45 17.02 -1.83 -6.44
N GLY A 46 16.07 -0.99 -5.95
CA GLY A 46 15.07 -1.48 -5.03
C GLY A 46 14.20 -2.52 -5.72
N SER A 47 14.05 -3.70 -5.15
CA SER A 47 13.10 -4.68 -5.68
C SER A 47 11.70 -4.10 -5.62
N PRO A 48 11.00 -3.95 -6.76
CA PRO A 48 9.59 -3.61 -6.74
C PRO A 48 8.81 -4.76 -6.11
N MET A 49 7.59 -4.50 -5.67
CA MET A 49 6.65 -5.54 -5.27
C MET A 49 6.45 -6.53 -6.43
N ASP A 50 6.39 -7.81 -6.11
CA ASP A 50 6.10 -8.84 -7.11
C ASP A 50 4.69 -8.62 -7.69
N LEU A 51 4.62 -8.28 -8.97
CA LEU A 51 3.38 -7.96 -9.67
C LEU A 51 2.35 -9.10 -9.63
N ARG A 52 2.83 -10.36 -9.48
CA ARG A 52 1.96 -11.53 -9.35
C ARG A 52 1.11 -11.50 -8.07
N ILE A 53 1.58 -10.86 -7.01
CA ILE A 53 0.80 -10.64 -5.78
C ILE A 53 -0.43 -9.77 -6.09
N LEU A 54 -0.23 -8.67 -6.81
CA LEU A 54 -1.33 -7.80 -7.23
C LEU A 54 -2.32 -8.54 -8.12
N GLY A 55 -1.82 -9.27 -9.13
CA GLY A 55 -2.67 -10.05 -10.03
C GLY A 55 -3.53 -11.08 -9.29
N GLN A 56 -2.94 -11.83 -8.35
CA GLN A 56 -3.69 -12.81 -7.55
C GLN A 56 -4.74 -12.15 -6.65
N LEU A 57 -4.45 -11.01 -6.04
CA LEU A 57 -5.42 -10.25 -5.25
C LEU A 57 -6.57 -9.75 -6.10
N LEU A 58 -6.29 -9.14 -7.25
CA LEU A 58 -7.32 -8.62 -8.14
C LEU A 58 -8.22 -9.73 -8.67
N GLN A 59 -7.64 -10.88 -9.01
CA GLN A 59 -8.38 -12.08 -9.39
C GLN A 59 -9.30 -12.58 -8.26
N MET A 60 -8.78 -12.64 -7.03
CA MET A 60 -9.57 -13.07 -5.87
C MET A 60 -10.72 -12.11 -5.57
N PHE A 61 -10.53 -10.82 -5.80
CA PHE A 61 -11.49 -9.77 -5.49
C PHE A 61 -12.48 -9.46 -6.62
N GLU A 62 -12.30 -10.06 -7.79
CA GLU A 62 -13.05 -9.74 -9.01
C GLU A 62 -14.58 -9.84 -8.85
N ASN A 63 -15.05 -10.87 -8.12
CA ASN A 63 -16.47 -11.11 -7.91
C ASN A 63 -16.94 -10.78 -6.48
N ILE A 64 -16.13 -10.10 -5.70
CA ILE A 64 -16.41 -9.80 -4.29
C ILE A 64 -16.63 -8.30 -4.12
N TYR A 65 -15.65 -7.50 -4.53
CA TYR A 65 -15.72 -6.05 -4.40
C TYR A 65 -16.40 -5.41 -5.61
N GLY A 66 -17.25 -4.41 -5.35
CA GLY A 66 -17.91 -3.61 -6.40
C GLY A 66 -16.92 -2.75 -7.17
N GLU A 67 -15.97 -2.12 -6.45
CA GLU A 67 -14.90 -1.32 -7.05
C GLU A 67 -13.54 -1.72 -6.45
N ARG A 68 -12.55 -1.88 -7.31
CA ARG A 68 -11.16 -2.20 -6.95
C ARG A 68 -10.26 -1.08 -7.44
N ILE A 69 -9.60 -0.40 -6.52
CA ILE A 69 -8.74 0.75 -6.82
C ILE A 69 -7.33 0.43 -6.35
N VAL A 70 -6.39 0.37 -7.28
CA VAL A 70 -4.96 0.20 -7.00
C VAL A 70 -4.34 1.59 -6.88
N VAL A 71 -3.57 1.81 -5.83
CA VAL A 71 -2.97 3.10 -5.56
C VAL A 71 -1.50 2.99 -5.18
N ASP A 72 -0.72 3.97 -5.59
CA ASP A 72 0.64 4.21 -5.09
C ASP A 72 0.95 5.70 -5.14
N ASN A 73 2.13 6.09 -4.68
CA ASN A 73 2.62 7.45 -4.71
C ASN A 73 3.77 7.59 -5.71
N SER A 74 4.03 8.82 -6.17
CA SER A 74 5.26 9.16 -6.83
C SER A 74 6.49 8.92 -5.93
N CYS A 75 7.62 8.63 -6.56
CA CYS A 75 8.92 8.47 -5.93
C CYS A 75 9.80 9.70 -6.15
N PRO A 76 10.85 9.91 -5.37
CA PRO A 76 11.85 10.92 -5.73
C PRO A 76 12.38 10.68 -7.16
N GLY A 77 12.14 11.65 -8.04
CA GLY A 77 12.59 11.62 -9.44
C GLY A 77 11.73 10.82 -10.43
N ARG A 78 10.61 10.22 -9.98
CA ARG A 78 9.68 9.51 -10.86
C ARG A 78 8.23 9.74 -10.41
N SER A 79 7.34 10.00 -11.36
CA SER A 79 5.90 10.00 -11.08
C SER A 79 5.39 8.56 -10.79
N ALA A 80 4.25 8.45 -10.12
CA ALA A 80 3.60 7.15 -9.95
C ALA A 80 3.22 6.54 -11.30
N GLU A 81 2.83 7.36 -12.26
CA GLU A 81 2.51 6.95 -13.64
C GLU A 81 3.70 6.25 -14.31
N GLU A 82 4.90 6.86 -14.27
CA GLU A 82 6.12 6.24 -14.80
C GLU A 82 6.47 4.92 -14.12
N VAL A 83 6.19 4.82 -12.82
CA VAL A 83 6.37 3.58 -12.05
C VAL A 83 5.36 2.52 -12.51
N PHE A 84 4.08 2.88 -12.64
CA PHE A 84 3.03 1.96 -13.08
C PHE A 84 3.28 1.38 -14.46
N GLU A 85 3.73 2.22 -15.40
CA GLU A 85 4.10 1.78 -16.75
C GLU A 85 5.33 0.87 -16.73
N SER A 86 6.38 1.25 -16.00
CA SER A 86 7.65 0.51 -15.97
C SER A 86 7.53 -0.91 -15.42
N TYR A 87 6.59 -1.14 -14.51
CA TYR A 87 6.39 -2.44 -13.87
C TYR A 87 5.15 -3.19 -14.37
N GLY A 88 4.45 -2.69 -15.39
CA GLY A 88 3.27 -3.35 -15.96
C GLY A 88 2.04 -3.35 -15.04
N VAL A 89 1.99 -2.43 -14.07
CA VAL A 89 0.87 -2.33 -13.12
C VAL A 89 -0.41 -1.98 -13.84
N ARG A 90 -0.33 -1.06 -14.81
CA ARG A 90 -1.46 -0.64 -15.64
C ARG A 90 -2.08 -1.80 -16.41
N ASP A 91 -1.25 -2.66 -17.01
CA ASP A 91 -1.74 -3.80 -17.79
C ASP A 91 -2.49 -4.79 -16.91
N VAL A 92 -1.96 -5.06 -15.70
CA VAL A 92 -2.62 -5.93 -14.73
C VAL A 92 -3.94 -5.33 -14.24
N CYS A 93 -3.97 -4.03 -13.93
CA CYS A 93 -5.21 -3.35 -13.54
C CYS A 93 -6.26 -3.40 -14.65
N ASN A 94 -5.88 -3.11 -15.89
CA ASN A 94 -6.77 -3.16 -17.05
C ASN A 94 -7.33 -4.58 -17.28
N TYR A 95 -6.47 -5.59 -17.17
CA TYR A 95 -6.89 -6.99 -17.35
C TYR A 95 -7.98 -7.41 -16.36
N TYR A 96 -7.87 -6.99 -15.09
CA TYR A 96 -8.85 -7.32 -14.05
C TYR A 96 -9.93 -6.23 -13.84
N GLY A 97 -9.97 -5.20 -14.67
CA GLY A 97 -10.96 -4.12 -14.55
C GLY A 97 -10.85 -3.32 -13.25
N ALA A 98 -9.62 -3.12 -12.74
CA ALA A 98 -9.35 -2.30 -11.58
C ALA A 98 -8.95 -0.87 -12.00
N SER A 99 -9.37 0.13 -11.23
CA SER A 99 -8.92 1.51 -11.40
C SER A 99 -7.51 1.69 -10.85
N LEU A 100 -6.71 2.55 -11.47
CA LEU A 100 -5.34 2.88 -11.05
C LEU A 100 -5.24 4.37 -10.73
N VAL A 101 -4.76 4.74 -9.54
CA VAL A 101 -4.75 6.11 -9.06
C VAL A 101 -3.38 6.47 -8.46
N ASP A 102 -2.79 7.58 -8.92
CA ASP A 102 -1.70 8.26 -8.23
C ASP A 102 -2.27 9.04 -7.04
N LEU A 103 -1.86 8.68 -5.82
CA LEU A 103 -2.31 9.37 -4.62
C LEU A 103 -1.80 10.82 -4.53
N GLY A 104 -0.69 11.14 -5.18
CA GLY A 104 -0.15 12.49 -5.24
C GLY A 104 -1.04 13.44 -6.05
N GLU A 105 -1.69 12.91 -7.09
CA GLU A 105 -2.58 13.65 -7.99
C GLU A 105 -4.06 13.59 -7.57
N ASP A 106 -4.40 12.81 -6.54
CA ASP A 106 -5.76 12.72 -6.04
C ASP A 106 -6.21 14.01 -5.32
N ILE A 107 -7.50 14.21 -5.20
CA ILE A 107 -8.06 15.32 -4.42
C ILE A 107 -7.79 15.08 -2.93
N HIS A 108 -7.02 15.96 -2.30
CA HIS A 108 -6.69 15.89 -0.88
C HIS A 108 -7.73 16.62 -0.03
N ILE A 109 -8.41 15.89 0.84
CA ILE A 109 -9.48 16.39 1.69
C ILE A 109 -8.97 16.58 3.11
N PRO A 110 -9.19 17.76 3.74
CA PRO A 110 -8.81 18.00 5.13
C PRO A 110 -9.53 17.06 6.10
N VAL A 111 -8.76 16.41 6.98
CA VAL A 111 -9.29 15.53 8.01
C VAL A 111 -9.50 16.31 9.30
N LYS A 112 -10.77 16.51 9.69
CA LYS A 112 -11.15 17.20 10.92
C LYS A 112 -11.07 16.25 12.13
N ARG A 113 -9.87 15.97 12.61
CA ARG A 113 -9.63 15.15 13.81
C ARG A 113 -8.45 15.69 14.60
N LYS A 114 -8.49 15.56 15.92
CA LYS A 114 -7.36 15.89 16.79
C LYS A 114 -6.35 14.76 16.77
N PHE A 115 -5.20 15.01 16.21
CA PHE A 115 -4.04 14.13 16.14
C PHE A 115 -2.97 14.53 17.16
N ARG A 116 -2.01 13.64 17.45
CA ARG A 116 -0.89 13.93 18.35
C ARG A 116 0.15 14.82 17.67
N VAL A 117 0.53 14.50 16.46
CA VAL A 117 1.58 15.19 15.70
C VAL A 117 1.14 15.67 14.32
N LEU A 118 0.20 14.99 13.68
CA LEU A 118 -0.29 15.38 12.36
C LEU A 118 -1.20 16.62 12.48
N ARG A 119 -0.68 17.77 12.07
CA ARG A 119 -1.46 19.02 11.98
C ARG A 119 -1.89 19.23 10.55
N ASP A 120 -3.12 19.72 10.37
CA ASP A 120 -3.69 20.04 9.05
C ASP A 120 -3.60 18.89 8.04
N LEU A 121 -3.80 17.65 8.55
CA LEU A 121 -3.74 16.45 7.73
C LEU A 121 -4.77 16.51 6.62
N LYS A 122 -4.30 16.31 5.40
CA LYS A 122 -5.15 16.07 4.24
C LYS A 122 -4.87 14.66 3.75
N LEU A 123 -5.92 13.93 3.41
CA LEU A 123 -5.79 12.59 2.86
C LEU A 123 -6.44 12.49 1.48
N PRO A 124 -5.91 11.63 0.61
CA PRO A 124 -6.51 11.37 -0.70
C PRO A 124 -7.98 10.98 -0.58
N ARG A 125 -8.82 11.55 -1.43
CA ARG A 125 -10.26 11.25 -1.46
C ARG A 125 -10.53 9.77 -1.69
N THR A 126 -9.76 9.13 -2.55
CA THR A 126 -9.83 7.70 -2.82
C THR A 126 -9.68 6.88 -1.54
N LEU A 127 -8.69 7.20 -0.71
CA LEU A 127 -8.50 6.54 0.58
C LEU A 127 -9.66 6.77 1.56
N LEU A 128 -10.23 7.98 1.56
CA LEU A 128 -11.35 8.32 2.45
C LEU A 128 -12.65 7.62 2.07
N LYS A 129 -12.85 7.31 0.81
CA LYS A 129 -14.00 6.58 0.28
C LYS A 129 -13.87 5.06 0.37
N ALA A 130 -12.68 4.55 0.62
CA ALA A 130 -12.45 3.11 0.72
C ALA A 130 -13.24 2.50 1.88
N ASP A 131 -14.04 1.49 1.61
CA ASP A 131 -14.68 0.65 2.63
C ASP A 131 -13.64 -0.31 3.22
N ALA A 132 -12.80 -0.89 2.38
CA ALA A 132 -11.68 -1.76 2.76
C ALA A 132 -10.34 -1.22 2.26
N LEU A 133 -9.29 -1.40 3.06
CA LEU A 133 -7.91 -1.04 2.72
C LEU A 133 -7.02 -2.27 2.81
N VAL A 134 -6.43 -2.66 1.69
CA VAL A 134 -5.36 -3.65 1.61
C VAL A 134 -4.03 -2.94 1.45
N ASN A 135 -3.06 -3.27 2.28
CA ASN A 135 -1.74 -2.66 2.28
C ASN A 135 -0.68 -3.71 1.96
N ILE A 136 0.05 -3.54 0.87
CA ILE A 136 1.11 -4.46 0.43
C ILE A 136 2.44 -3.75 0.52
N SER A 137 3.39 -4.34 1.20
CA SER A 137 4.75 -3.79 1.36
C SER A 137 5.81 -4.81 1.00
N VAL A 138 6.90 -4.36 0.43
CA VAL A 138 8.10 -5.18 0.21
C VAL A 138 8.95 -5.19 1.47
N MET A 139 9.57 -6.32 1.79
CA MET A 139 10.52 -6.44 2.89
C MET A 139 11.84 -5.75 2.53
N LYS A 140 12.18 -4.67 3.25
CA LYS A 140 13.42 -3.91 3.03
C LYS A 140 13.90 -3.20 4.28
N THR A 141 15.20 -2.94 4.34
CA THR A 141 15.83 -2.05 5.32
C THR A 141 15.48 -0.59 5.06
N SER A 142 15.65 0.27 6.04
CA SER A 142 15.38 1.71 5.96
C SER A 142 16.30 2.46 6.89
N GLN A 143 17.00 3.46 6.39
CA GLN A 143 17.83 4.34 7.22
C GLN A 143 17.00 5.12 8.25
N LEU A 144 15.73 5.38 7.95
CA LEU A 144 14.88 6.19 8.82
C LEU A 144 14.21 5.38 9.94
N THR A 145 13.85 4.11 9.67
CA THR A 145 13.05 3.28 10.58
C THR A 145 13.68 1.92 10.90
N GLY A 146 14.91 1.68 10.48
CA GLY A 146 15.58 0.37 10.53
C GLY A 146 15.02 -0.60 9.50
N VAL A 147 13.71 -0.79 9.48
CA VAL A 147 13.00 -1.59 8.48
C VAL A 147 11.84 -0.81 7.87
N ALA A 148 11.61 -0.99 6.57
CA ALA A 148 10.44 -0.47 5.87
C ALA A 148 9.54 -1.65 5.52
N LEU A 149 8.43 -1.74 6.26
CA LEU A 149 7.39 -2.73 6.11
C LEU A 149 6.01 -2.04 6.05
N ILE A 150 4.97 -2.76 6.40
CA ILE A 150 3.57 -2.30 6.32
C ILE A 150 3.32 -0.95 7.00
N LEU A 151 3.95 -0.69 8.16
CA LEU A 151 3.75 0.57 8.88
C LEU A 151 4.35 1.77 8.13
N LYS A 152 5.55 1.59 7.54
CA LYS A 152 6.17 2.64 6.74
C LYS A 152 5.37 2.89 5.44
N ASN A 153 4.82 1.84 4.81
CA ASN A 153 3.99 1.98 3.61
C ASN A 153 2.69 2.75 3.87
N ILE A 154 2.11 2.62 5.07
CA ILE A 154 0.96 3.43 5.50
C ILE A 154 1.35 4.90 5.70
N PHE A 155 2.57 5.17 6.18
CA PHE A 155 3.04 6.55 6.34
C PHE A 155 3.12 7.29 5.00
N ASP A 156 3.40 6.58 3.92
CA ASP A 156 3.45 7.14 2.57
C ASP A 156 2.07 7.55 2.02
N LEU A 157 0.98 7.28 2.76
CA LEU A 157 -0.35 7.86 2.47
C LEU A 157 -0.46 9.36 2.81
N ILE A 158 0.49 9.90 3.58
CA ILE A 158 0.54 11.33 3.90
C ILE A 158 1.32 12.05 2.80
N PRO A 159 0.75 13.05 2.14
CA PRO A 159 1.51 13.91 1.26
C PRO A 159 2.71 14.52 2.01
N GLU A 160 3.89 14.48 1.41
CA GLU A 160 5.14 14.99 1.99
C GLU A 160 5.52 14.38 3.35
N GLY A 161 4.93 13.21 3.72
CA GLY A 161 5.03 12.64 5.07
C GLY A 161 6.45 12.53 5.60
N SER A 162 7.37 11.93 4.84
CA SER A 162 8.75 11.71 5.26
C SER A 162 9.57 13.01 5.37
N SER A 163 9.31 14.01 4.54
CA SER A 163 9.98 15.32 4.60
C SER A 163 9.43 16.20 5.71
N ARG A 164 8.11 16.09 5.99
CA ARG A 164 7.44 16.92 6.99
C ARG A 164 7.60 16.46 8.42
N TYR A 165 7.75 15.13 8.64
CA TYR A 165 7.78 14.54 9.98
C TYR A 165 8.97 13.59 10.22
N PRO A 166 10.21 13.91 9.85
CA PRO A 166 11.33 12.96 9.89
C PRO A 166 11.66 12.49 11.30
N SER A 167 11.53 13.33 12.31
CA SER A 167 11.81 13.00 13.71
C SER A 167 10.61 12.50 14.51
N LYS A 168 9.43 12.34 13.90
CA LYS A 168 8.16 11.96 14.56
C LYS A 168 7.39 10.92 13.75
N ILE A 169 8.08 10.13 12.97
CA ILE A 169 7.47 9.17 12.04
C ILE A 169 6.60 8.15 12.78
N GLU A 170 7.03 7.67 13.93
CA GLU A 170 6.28 6.67 14.73
C GLU A 170 4.95 7.24 15.24
N ASP A 171 4.98 8.45 15.80
CA ASP A 171 3.76 9.13 16.26
C ASP A 171 2.83 9.47 15.09
N ALA A 172 3.38 9.86 13.94
CA ALA A 172 2.61 10.14 12.74
C ALA A 172 1.93 8.87 12.18
N ILE A 173 2.65 7.73 12.16
CA ILE A 173 2.08 6.42 11.80
C ILE A 173 0.94 6.06 12.76
N CYS A 174 1.13 6.23 14.06
CA CYS A 174 0.09 6.00 15.06
C CYS A 174 -1.15 6.86 14.83
N ASP A 175 -0.97 8.11 14.44
CA ASP A 175 -2.08 9.01 14.13
C ASP A 175 -2.87 8.55 12.90
N ILE A 176 -2.19 8.12 11.82
CA ILE A 176 -2.86 7.57 10.64
C ILE A 176 -3.65 6.31 11.00
N LEU A 177 -3.03 5.37 11.71
CA LEU A 177 -3.65 4.10 12.09
C LEU A 177 -4.87 4.30 13.03
N ARG A 178 -4.93 5.40 13.77
CA ARG A 178 -6.13 5.79 14.52
C ARG A 178 -7.25 6.29 13.62
N PHE A 179 -6.93 6.77 12.45
CA PHE A 179 -7.88 7.27 11.48
C PHE A 179 -8.36 6.16 10.53
N LYS A 180 -7.42 5.48 9.87
CA LYS A 180 -7.71 4.37 8.94
C LYS A 180 -6.70 3.25 9.17
N LYS A 181 -7.20 2.08 9.54
CA LYS A 181 -6.40 0.86 9.66
C LYS A 181 -6.58 0.04 8.40
N PRO A 182 -5.52 -0.59 7.88
CA PRO A 182 -5.69 -1.62 6.87
C PRO A 182 -6.49 -2.81 7.42
N ASP A 183 -7.38 -3.33 6.59
CA ASP A 183 -8.16 -4.54 6.87
C ASP A 183 -7.31 -5.79 6.61
N LEU A 184 -6.42 -5.71 5.62
CA LEU A 184 -5.44 -6.74 5.29
C LEU A 184 -4.07 -6.11 5.08
N ASN A 185 -3.03 -6.73 5.64
CA ASN A 185 -1.64 -6.38 5.38
C ASN A 185 -0.90 -7.57 4.80
N ILE A 186 -0.15 -7.34 3.72
CA ILE A 186 0.69 -8.35 3.05
C ILE A 186 2.12 -7.84 3.02
N ILE A 187 3.07 -8.70 3.40
CA ILE A 187 4.50 -8.43 3.23
C ILE A 187 5.02 -9.37 2.15
N ASP A 188 5.48 -8.76 1.06
CA ASP A 188 6.25 -9.45 0.03
C ASP A 188 7.68 -9.63 0.53
N GLY A 189 8.01 -10.86 0.84
CA GLY A 189 9.35 -11.30 1.27
C GLY A 189 10.00 -12.27 0.28
N ILE A 190 9.48 -12.38 -0.96
CA ILE A 190 10.05 -13.26 -2.00
C ILE A 190 11.41 -12.74 -2.42
N THR A 191 11.50 -11.43 -2.63
CA THR A 191 12.77 -10.73 -2.81
C THR A 191 12.84 -9.61 -1.79
N ALA A 192 13.82 -9.68 -0.89
CA ALA A 192 14.05 -8.66 0.12
C ALA A 192 15.27 -7.81 -0.25
N ILE A 193 15.32 -6.58 0.27
CA ILE A 193 16.45 -5.68 0.10
C ILE A 193 17.09 -5.46 1.46
N GLU A 194 18.39 -5.66 1.52
CA GLU A 194 19.25 -5.35 2.65
C GLU A 194 20.40 -4.45 2.18
N GLY A 195 20.60 -3.29 2.87
CA GLY A 195 21.67 -2.36 2.55
C GLY A 195 21.58 -1.07 3.32
#